data_b462939790d2beb3fff28843a12f083d
#
_entry.id   b462939790d2beb3fff28843a12f083d
#
_cell.length_a   1.000
_cell.length_b   1.000
_cell.length_c   1.000
_cell.angle_alpha   90.00
_cell.angle_beta   90.00
_cell.angle_gamma   90.00
#
_symmetry.space_group_name_H-M   'P 1'
#
loop_
_entity.id
_entity.type
_entity.pdbx_description
1 polymer ?
#
loop_
_entity_poly.entity_id
_entity_poly.type
_entity_poly.pdbx_seq_one_letter_code
_entity_poly.pdbx_strand_id
1 'polypeptide(L)'
;MADGSTAAGSTSGGTVVVAGASFPSLDTERSFLEPLGCTIVDKRFAADEEVLEVCREAVAVMTDYFVCDAARIAAFERCKVICQYGAGLNQVDVAAATAAGIYVTHTPDYCSEELGDHTMALILASMRRIVRFDRNIRAGRWDYNDGMPMRRLADCTLGLVGFGRAARAVAVRARGFGMTVIAHDPLVDDATFAAAGVTRAAELADLLAAAEVVSVHVPLVQSTRHLIGAEELALLRDGAFLVNTSRGGVIDQRALAAELATGRLGGVGLDVLEQEPPAADEPLLSCEDAVLTPHTAFLSVESLELVQTRAGAEVARVLTGEAPVYGVNVAGVRDGRTGDGAAGPDDVALFWREN
;
A
#
# COMPACT_ATOMS: atom_id res chain seq x y z
N MET A 1 18.33 -56.79 2.48
CA MET A 1 18.23 -55.81 1.39
C MET A 1 16.83 -55.28 1.42
N ALA A 2 16.64 -54.16 2.06
CA ALA A 2 15.37 -53.41 2.07
C ALA A 2 15.59 -52.16 1.22
N ASP A 3 14.88 -52.14 0.11
CA ASP A 3 14.93 -51.09 -0.90
C ASP A 3 14.14 -49.86 -0.33
N GLY A 4 14.87 -48.86 0.04
CA GLY A 4 14.32 -47.59 0.53
C GLY A 4 14.01 -46.64 -0.62
N SER A 5 12.95 -46.93 -1.38
CA SER A 5 12.40 -45.99 -2.34
C SER A 5 11.68 -44.88 -1.60
N THR A 6 12.35 -43.80 -1.34
CA THR A 6 11.73 -42.50 -1.02
C THR A 6 10.99 -42.05 -2.26
N ALA A 7 9.67 -42.11 -2.23
CA ALA A 7 8.80 -41.52 -3.25
C ALA A 7 9.07 -40.03 -3.27
N ALA A 8 9.86 -39.57 -4.23
CA ALA A 8 9.92 -38.18 -4.63
C ALA A 8 8.53 -37.83 -5.15
N GLY A 9 7.79 -37.01 -4.39
CA GLY A 9 6.52 -36.47 -4.81
C GLY A 9 6.70 -35.82 -6.19
N SER A 10 5.91 -36.26 -7.18
CA SER A 10 5.96 -35.70 -8.52
C SER A 10 5.59 -34.21 -8.41
N THR A 11 6.58 -33.35 -8.52
CA THR A 11 6.38 -31.92 -8.75
C THR A 11 5.81 -31.77 -10.15
N SER A 12 4.49 -31.85 -10.28
CA SER A 12 3.84 -31.52 -11.54
C SER A 12 3.96 -30.01 -11.72
N GLY A 13 4.94 -29.57 -12.46
CA GLY A 13 5.05 -28.20 -12.93
C GLY A 13 3.73 -27.75 -13.57
N GLY A 14 3.42 -26.49 -13.45
CA GLY A 14 2.21 -25.90 -14.04
C GLY A 14 2.50 -24.50 -14.52
N THR A 15 1.51 -23.85 -15.08
CA THR A 15 1.62 -22.46 -15.53
C THR A 15 1.47 -21.51 -14.35
N VAL A 16 2.41 -20.59 -14.19
CA VAL A 16 2.32 -19.44 -13.28
C VAL A 16 2.18 -18.19 -14.14
N VAL A 17 1.12 -17.44 -13.92
CA VAL A 17 0.85 -16.19 -14.65
C VAL A 17 1.31 -15.01 -13.82
N VAL A 18 2.11 -14.11 -14.40
CA VAL A 18 2.45 -12.81 -13.83
C VAL A 18 1.72 -11.73 -14.60
N ALA A 19 0.84 -11.00 -13.95
CA ALA A 19 -0.06 -10.03 -14.58
C ALA A 19 -0.05 -8.68 -13.85
N GLY A 20 -0.26 -7.60 -14.62
CA GLY A 20 -0.44 -6.26 -14.06
C GLY A 20 0.71 -5.79 -13.17
N ALA A 21 1.95 -6.11 -13.48
CA ALA A 21 3.12 -5.70 -12.71
C ALA A 21 4.10 -4.91 -13.59
N SER A 22 4.86 -4.00 -12.97
CA SER A 22 5.75 -3.08 -13.70
C SER A 22 7.25 -3.39 -13.51
N PHE A 23 7.61 -4.61 -13.10
CA PHE A 23 9.01 -5.00 -12.90
C PHE A 23 9.79 -5.06 -14.22
N PRO A 24 11.08 -4.69 -14.21
CA PRO A 24 11.90 -4.72 -15.41
C PRO A 24 12.20 -6.17 -15.90
N SER A 25 12.27 -7.13 -14.99
CA SER A 25 12.53 -8.55 -15.27
C SER A 25 11.70 -9.44 -14.35
N LEU A 26 11.53 -10.71 -14.75
CA LEU A 26 10.95 -11.81 -13.96
C LEU A 26 12.01 -12.88 -13.62
N ASP A 27 13.29 -12.54 -13.66
CA ASP A 27 14.37 -13.50 -13.40
C ASP A 27 14.33 -13.98 -11.95
N THR A 28 13.90 -13.13 -11.03
CA THR A 28 13.71 -13.47 -9.61
C THR A 28 12.66 -14.57 -9.46
N GLU A 29 11.45 -14.38 -10.01
CA GLU A 29 10.38 -15.37 -9.96
C GLU A 29 10.80 -16.67 -10.65
N ARG A 30 11.50 -16.59 -11.79
CA ARG A 30 12.03 -17.76 -12.51
C ARG A 30 12.95 -18.58 -11.65
N SER A 31 13.83 -17.93 -10.87
CA SER A 31 14.77 -18.60 -10.00
C SER A 31 14.13 -19.49 -8.93
N PHE A 32 12.92 -19.14 -8.48
CA PHE A 32 12.12 -19.93 -7.53
C PHE A 32 11.24 -20.99 -8.19
N LEU A 33 10.68 -20.70 -9.36
CA LEU A 33 9.55 -21.47 -9.90
C LEU A 33 9.97 -22.43 -11.03
N GLU A 34 10.95 -22.09 -11.87
CA GLU A 34 11.45 -23.00 -12.92
C GLU A 34 12.06 -24.30 -12.36
N PRO A 35 12.82 -24.29 -11.21
CA PRO A 35 13.29 -25.52 -10.60
C PRO A 35 12.18 -26.48 -10.14
N LEU A 36 10.95 -25.97 -9.94
CA LEU A 36 9.76 -26.76 -9.64
C LEU A 36 9.06 -27.30 -10.89
N GLY A 37 9.61 -27.07 -12.09
CA GLY A 37 9.02 -27.42 -13.36
C GLY A 37 7.89 -26.49 -13.81
N CYS A 38 7.77 -25.31 -13.21
CA CYS A 38 6.75 -24.34 -13.60
C CYS A 38 7.17 -23.57 -14.85
N THR A 39 6.18 -23.22 -15.69
CA THR A 39 6.33 -22.29 -16.81
C THR A 39 5.76 -20.94 -16.44
N ILE A 40 6.56 -19.88 -16.49
CA ILE A 40 6.09 -18.51 -16.24
C ILE A 40 5.56 -17.90 -17.53
N VAL A 41 4.30 -17.48 -17.49
CA VAL A 41 3.64 -16.74 -18.57
C VAL A 41 3.62 -15.26 -18.18
N ASP A 42 4.40 -14.48 -18.90
CA ASP A 42 4.50 -13.03 -18.70
C ASP A 42 3.33 -12.31 -19.37
N LYS A 43 2.44 -11.77 -18.55
CA LYS A 43 1.27 -10.97 -18.95
C LYS A 43 1.27 -9.60 -18.23
N ARG A 44 2.44 -9.11 -17.82
CA ARG A 44 2.58 -7.87 -17.06
C ARG A 44 1.91 -6.66 -17.72
N PHE A 45 1.92 -6.61 -19.04
CA PHE A 45 1.41 -5.48 -19.82
C PHE A 45 0.26 -5.88 -20.77
N ALA A 46 -0.34 -7.05 -20.57
CA ALA A 46 -1.44 -7.55 -21.39
C ALA A 46 -2.78 -6.96 -20.94
N ALA A 47 -3.76 -6.98 -21.84
CA ALA A 47 -5.14 -6.64 -21.50
C ALA A 47 -5.75 -7.70 -20.57
N ASP A 48 -6.71 -7.30 -19.74
CA ASP A 48 -7.34 -8.16 -18.74
C ASP A 48 -7.93 -9.45 -19.32
N GLU A 49 -8.52 -9.37 -20.51
CA GLU A 49 -9.11 -10.52 -21.20
C GLU A 49 -8.06 -11.56 -21.58
N GLU A 50 -6.88 -11.11 -22.04
CA GLU A 50 -5.76 -11.99 -22.37
C GLU A 50 -5.13 -12.62 -21.13
N VAL A 51 -5.13 -11.90 -20.01
CA VAL A 51 -4.69 -12.41 -18.70
C VAL A 51 -5.65 -13.50 -18.22
N LEU A 52 -6.96 -13.23 -18.27
CA LEU A 52 -7.99 -14.15 -17.80
C LEU A 52 -7.98 -15.47 -18.58
N GLU A 53 -7.74 -15.43 -19.89
CA GLU A 53 -7.67 -16.64 -20.73
C GLU A 53 -6.60 -17.61 -20.22
N VAL A 54 -5.41 -17.12 -19.91
CA VAL A 54 -4.30 -17.97 -19.42
C VAL A 54 -4.43 -18.34 -17.95
N CYS A 55 -5.12 -17.53 -17.15
CA CYS A 55 -5.34 -17.79 -15.73
C CYS A 55 -6.25 -19.00 -15.46
N ARG A 56 -7.10 -19.40 -16.41
CA ARG A 56 -7.99 -20.56 -16.23
C ARG A 56 -7.25 -21.83 -15.85
N GLU A 57 -6.16 -22.14 -16.53
CA GLU A 57 -5.34 -23.33 -16.34
C GLU A 57 -4.11 -23.09 -15.42
N ALA A 58 -3.94 -21.87 -14.96
CA ALA A 58 -2.79 -21.51 -14.13
C ALA A 58 -2.87 -22.16 -12.74
N VAL A 59 -1.72 -22.63 -12.23
CA VAL A 59 -1.60 -23.15 -10.86
C VAL A 59 -1.33 -22.04 -9.86
N ALA A 60 -0.88 -20.88 -10.33
CA ALA A 60 -0.70 -19.67 -9.51
C ALA A 60 -0.88 -18.42 -10.37
N VAL A 61 -1.40 -17.36 -9.77
CA VAL A 61 -1.50 -16.01 -10.34
C VAL A 61 -0.72 -15.05 -9.42
N MET A 62 0.23 -14.33 -9.99
CA MET A 62 0.99 -13.29 -9.30
C MET A 62 0.59 -11.95 -9.90
N THR A 63 0.14 -11.01 -9.08
CA THR A 63 -0.43 -9.75 -9.60
C THR A 63 -0.06 -8.55 -8.74
N ASP A 64 -0.03 -7.37 -9.36
CA ASP A 64 0.02 -6.08 -8.68
C ASP A 64 -1.24 -5.25 -8.99
N TYR A 65 -1.58 -5.07 -10.25
CA TYR A 65 -2.72 -4.27 -10.72
C TYR A 65 -3.87 -5.07 -11.34
N PHE A 66 -3.64 -6.33 -11.74
CA PHE A 66 -4.72 -7.15 -12.28
C PHE A 66 -5.70 -7.55 -11.17
N VAL A 67 -6.96 -7.15 -11.33
CA VAL A 67 -8.01 -7.39 -10.33
C VAL A 67 -8.46 -8.85 -10.36
N CYS A 68 -8.39 -9.52 -9.22
CA CYS A 68 -8.91 -10.86 -9.00
C CYS A 68 -10.22 -10.74 -8.19
N ASP A 69 -11.30 -10.33 -8.84
CA ASP A 69 -12.64 -10.30 -8.26
C ASP A 69 -13.29 -11.70 -8.23
N ALA A 70 -14.44 -11.82 -7.57
CA ALA A 70 -15.16 -13.09 -7.42
C ALA A 70 -15.46 -13.76 -8.79
N ALA A 71 -15.81 -13.00 -9.82
CA ALA A 71 -16.14 -13.54 -11.14
C ALA A 71 -14.89 -14.13 -11.83
N ARG A 72 -13.76 -13.45 -11.74
CA ARG A 72 -12.47 -13.90 -12.30
C ARG A 72 -11.95 -15.11 -11.53
N ILE A 73 -11.99 -15.08 -10.19
CA ILE A 73 -11.57 -16.19 -9.33
C ILE A 73 -12.39 -17.45 -9.64
N ALA A 74 -13.68 -17.33 -9.85
CA ALA A 74 -14.54 -18.47 -10.23
C ALA A 74 -14.15 -19.14 -11.57
N ALA A 75 -13.39 -18.45 -12.41
CA ALA A 75 -12.87 -19.00 -13.68
C ALA A 75 -11.50 -19.69 -13.52
N PHE A 76 -10.87 -19.66 -12.35
CA PHE A 76 -9.56 -20.26 -12.08
C PHE A 76 -9.73 -21.75 -11.71
N GLU A 77 -9.56 -22.65 -12.65
CA GLU A 77 -9.87 -24.08 -12.48
C GLU A 77 -8.81 -24.84 -11.66
N ARG A 78 -7.56 -24.38 -11.67
CA ARG A 78 -6.41 -25.08 -11.10
C ARG A 78 -5.56 -24.26 -10.13
N CYS A 79 -5.94 -23.01 -9.92
CA CYS A 79 -5.17 -22.07 -9.11
C CYS A 79 -5.12 -22.52 -7.63
N LYS A 80 -3.93 -22.53 -7.06
CA LYS A 80 -3.69 -22.85 -5.66
C LYS A 80 -3.36 -21.62 -4.83
N VAL A 81 -2.83 -20.59 -5.48
CA VAL A 81 -2.41 -19.35 -4.82
C VAL A 81 -2.55 -18.15 -5.74
N ILE A 82 -3.11 -17.08 -5.21
CA ILE A 82 -3.04 -15.73 -5.76
C ILE A 82 -2.04 -14.96 -4.90
N CYS A 83 -0.94 -14.52 -5.50
CA CYS A 83 0.10 -13.76 -4.82
C CYS A 83 0.03 -12.30 -5.25
N GLN A 84 -0.33 -11.41 -4.32
CA GLN A 84 -0.29 -9.96 -4.52
C GLN A 84 1.14 -9.47 -4.31
N TYR A 85 1.71 -8.80 -5.29
CA TYR A 85 2.91 -8.01 -5.09
C TYR A 85 2.57 -6.77 -4.24
N GLY A 86 3.31 -6.57 -3.17
CA GLY A 86 3.05 -5.47 -2.27
C GLY A 86 2.19 -5.82 -1.04
N ALA A 87 1.97 -4.82 -0.19
CA ALA A 87 1.29 -5.01 1.10
C ALA A 87 -0.25 -4.94 0.99
N GLY A 88 -0.79 -4.14 0.06
CA GLY A 88 -2.23 -3.94 -0.10
C GLY A 88 -2.91 -5.08 -0.83
N LEU A 89 -4.16 -5.37 -0.49
CA LEU A 89 -4.96 -6.48 -1.05
C LEU A 89 -6.21 -6.00 -1.80
N ASN A 90 -6.27 -4.73 -2.15
CA ASN A 90 -7.47 -4.14 -2.75
C ASN A 90 -7.84 -4.75 -4.13
N GLN A 91 -6.89 -5.42 -4.80
CA GLN A 91 -7.09 -6.07 -6.08
C GLN A 91 -7.61 -7.51 -5.98
N VAL A 92 -7.65 -8.11 -4.77
CA VAL A 92 -8.02 -9.52 -4.60
C VAL A 92 -9.25 -9.65 -3.70
N ASP A 93 -10.29 -10.32 -4.20
CA ASP A 93 -11.41 -10.75 -3.36
C ASP A 93 -10.99 -11.97 -2.52
N VAL A 94 -10.49 -11.67 -1.31
CA VAL A 94 -9.99 -12.68 -0.38
C VAL A 94 -11.08 -13.67 0.04
N ALA A 95 -12.34 -13.21 0.17
CA ALA A 95 -13.45 -14.08 0.55
C ALA A 95 -13.77 -15.07 -0.56
N ALA A 96 -13.85 -14.62 -1.81
CA ALA A 96 -14.06 -15.49 -2.97
C ALA A 96 -12.91 -16.49 -3.15
N ALA A 97 -11.65 -16.06 -3.00
CA ALA A 97 -10.49 -16.93 -3.07
C ALA A 97 -10.54 -18.02 -1.97
N THR A 98 -10.91 -17.64 -0.75
CA THR A 98 -11.05 -18.59 0.37
C THR A 98 -12.14 -19.61 0.09
N ALA A 99 -13.30 -19.20 -0.40
CA ALA A 99 -14.39 -20.08 -0.78
C ALA A 99 -14.00 -21.06 -1.91
N ALA A 100 -13.11 -20.62 -2.82
CA ALA A 100 -12.55 -21.45 -3.88
C ALA A 100 -11.38 -22.36 -3.41
N GLY A 101 -10.96 -22.28 -2.15
CA GLY A 101 -9.83 -23.04 -1.64
C GLY A 101 -8.48 -22.54 -2.13
N ILE A 102 -8.39 -21.29 -2.56
CA ILE A 102 -7.19 -20.66 -3.10
C ILE A 102 -6.54 -19.82 -2.01
N TYR A 103 -5.25 -20.05 -1.74
CA TYR A 103 -4.48 -19.19 -0.84
C TYR A 103 -4.31 -17.80 -1.44
N VAL A 104 -4.43 -16.79 -0.60
CA VAL A 104 -4.06 -15.41 -0.95
C VAL A 104 -2.84 -15.03 -0.11
N THR A 105 -1.77 -14.64 -0.79
CA THR A 105 -0.53 -14.16 -0.16
C THR A 105 -0.25 -12.73 -0.57
N HIS A 106 0.52 -12.03 0.25
CA HIS A 106 0.99 -10.68 -0.05
C HIS A 106 2.44 -10.50 0.45
N THR A 107 3.00 -9.33 0.26
CA THR A 107 4.37 -9.04 0.70
C THR A 107 4.35 -7.85 1.67
N PRO A 108 4.08 -8.07 2.97
CA PRO A 108 4.08 -6.99 3.95
C PRO A 108 5.51 -6.48 4.20
N ASP A 109 5.64 -5.25 4.69
CA ASP A 109 6.87 -4.62 5.19
C ASP A 109 8.08 -4.55 4.23
N TYR A 110 7.89 -4.83 2.94
CA TYR A 110 8.97 -4.81 1.95
C TYR A 110 9.52 -3.41 1.64
N CYS A 111 8.74 -2.37 1.93
CA CYS A 111 9.02 -0.98 1.57
C CYS A 111 8.77 0.01 2.73
N SER A 112 8.85 -0.44 3.99
CA SER A 112 8.55 0.44 5.14
C SER A 112 9.54 1.60 5.26
N GLU A 113 10.79 1.39 4.88
CA GLU A 113 11.83 2.41 4.88
C GLU A 113 11.60 3.41 3.75
N GLU A 114 11.31 2.93 2.55
CA GLU A 114 10.98 3.75 1.39
C GLU A 114 9.75 4.63 1.64
N LEU A 115 8.69 4.06 2.21
CA LEU A 115 7.51 4.81 2.63
C LEU A 115 7.85 5.91 3.63
N GLY A 116 8.74 5.62 4.58
CA GLY A 116 9.23 6.60 5.53
C GLY A 116 9.98 7.74 4.86
N ASP A 117 10.90 7.42 3.93
CA ASP A 117 11.69 8.39 3.18
C ASP A 117 10.82 9.25 2.26
N HIS A 118 9.94 8.60 1.50
CA HIS A 118 9.08 9.29 0.53
C HIS A 118 8.05 10.20 1.21
N THR A 119 7.44 9.73 2.31
CA THR A 119 6.53 10.56 3.12
C THR A 119 7.25 11.83 3.62
N MET A 120 8.46 11.68 4.15
CA MET A 120 9.25 12.84 4.58
C MET A 120 9.65 13.72 3.40
N ALA A 121 9.98 13.14 2.23
CA ALA A 121 10.26 13.93 1.03
C ALA A 121 9.05 14.77 0.61
N LEU A 122 7.83 14.23 0.63
CA LEU A 122 6.60 14.97 0.35
C LEU A 122 6.34 16.06 1.40
N ILE A 123 6.52 15.77 2.70
CA ILE A 123 6.42 16.76 3.78
C ILE A 123 7.40 17.92 3.53
N LEU A 124 8.66 17.60 3.28
CA LEU A 124 9.70 18.60 3.04
C LEU A 124 9.44 19.40 1.75
N ALA A 125 9.09 18.73 0.66
CA ALA A 125 8.80 19.38 -0.62
C ALA A 125 7.62 20.36 -0.50
N SER A 126 6.56 19.97 0.22
CA SER A 126 5.38 20.81 0.44
C SER A 126 5.69 21.99 1.38
N MET A 127 6.20 21.72 2.58
CA MET A 127 6.45 22.76 3.59
C MET A 127 7.55 23.74 3.18
N ARG A 128 8.56 23.29 2.42
CA ARG A 128 9.65 24.12 1.91
C ARG A 128 9.37 24.70 0.53
N ARG A 129 8.17 24.44 -0.03
CA ARG A 129 7.76 24.95 -1.36
C ARG A 129 8.74 24.59 -2.49
N ILE A 130 9.46 23.45 -2.40
CA ILE A 130 10.56 23.14 -3.31
C ILE A 130 10.07 23.06 -4.75
N VAL A 131 8.98 22.33 -5.00
CA VAL A 131 8.42 22.19 -6.35
C VAL A 131 7.91 23.53 -6.92
N ARG A 132 7.27 24.35 -6.08
CA ARG A 132 6.80 25.70 -6.48
C ARG A 132 7.97 26.60 -6.84
N PHE A 133 9.03 26.65 -6.02
CA PHE A 133 10.22 27.44 -6.32
C PHE A 133 10.96 26.94 -7.56
N ASP A 134 11.11 25.62 -7.75
CA ASP A 134 11.72 25.08 -8.98
C ASP A 134 10.95 25.53 -10.23
N ARG A 135 9.61 25.41 -10.23
CA ARG A 135 8.77 25.90 -11.33
C ARG A 135 8.95 27.40 -11.58
N ASN A 136 8.99 28.20 -10.52
CA ASN A 136 9.16 29.64 -10.61
C ASN A 136 10.51 30.02 -11.24
N ILE A 137 11.61 29.43 -10.77
CA ILE A 137 12.95 29.65 -11.32
C ILE A 137 12.99 29.28 -12.81
N ARG A 138 12.47 28.13 -13.20
CA ARG A 138 12.39 27.69 -14.60
C ARG A 138 11.54 28.62 -15.47
N ALA A 139 10.53 29.28 -14.87
CA ALA A 139 9.71 30.30 -15.51
C ALA A 139 10.32 31.71 -15.46
N GLY A 140 11.59 31.88 -15.02
CA GLY A 140 12.30 33.15 -14.94
C GLY A 140 11.91 34.04 -13.76
N ARG A 141 11.18 33.52 -12.76
CA ARG A 141 10.80 34.25 -11.56
C ARG A 141 11.78 33.97 -10.41
N TRP A 142 12.36 35.01 -9.86
CA TRP A 142 13.30 34.93 -8.74
C TRP A 142 12.75 35.75 -7.56
N ASP A 143 11.79 35.16 -6.82
CA ASP A 143 11.16 35.78 -5.66
C ASP A 143 10.90 34.73 -4.56
N TYR A 144 11.47 34.94 -3.39
CA TYR A 144 11.25 34.07 -2.24
C TYR A 144 9.91 34.34 -1.53
N ASN A 145 9.27 35.51 -1.79
CA ASN A 145 7.98 35.85 -1.17
C ASN A 145 6.86 34.93 -1.66
N ASP A 146 6.99 34.33 -2.83
CA ASP A 146 6.05 33.34 -3.37
C ASP A 146 5.91 32.09 -2.46
N GLY A 147 6.84 31.86 -1.53
CA GLY A 147 6.80 30.76 -0.58
C GLY A 147 6.24 31.09 0.80
N MET A 148 5.99 32.37 1.08
CA MET A 148 5.59 32.80 2.42
C MET A 148 4.08 32.60 2.68
N PRO A 149 3.70 32.28 3.94
CA PRO A 149 4.58 32.05 5.10
C PRO A 149 5.18 30.64 5.07
N MET A 150 6.43 30.50 5.55
CA MET A 150 7.08 29.21 5.76
C MET A 150 7.44 29.03 7.24
N ARG A 151 7.09 27.86 7.82
CA ARG A 151 7.38 27.54 9.21
C ARG A 151 8.66 26.71 9.32
N ARG A 152 9.30 26.78 10.49
CA ARG A 152 10.40 25.88 10.84
C ARG A 152 9.83 24.52 11.22
N LEU A 153 10.37 23.43 10.66
CA LEU A 153 9.90 22.08 10.96
C LEU A 153 9.99 21.72 12.43
N ALA A 154 11.07 22.09 13.12
CA ALA A 154 11.27 21.79 14.53
C ALA A 154 10.23 22.45 15.46
N ASP A 155 9.51 23.45 15.00
CA ASP A 155 8.43 24.09 15.73
C ASP A 155 7.04 23.54 15.35
N CYS A 156 7.01 22.48 14.53
CA CYS A 156 5.78 21.87 14.01
C CYS A 156 5.51 20.51 14.66
N THR A 157 4.23 20.21 14.82
CA THR A 157 3.73 18.90 15.23
C THR A 157 3.32 18.13 13.96
N LEU A 158 3.83 16.90 13.84
CA LEU A 158 3.39 15.91 12.86
C LEU A 158 2.35 15.00 13.51
N GLY A 159 1.15 14.95 12.94
CA GLY A 159 0.09 14.01 13.29
C GLY A 159 0.09 12.82 12.33
N LEU A 160 0.19 11.60 12.86
CA LEU A 160 0.14 10.36 12.09
C LEU A 160 -1.22 9.69 12.29
N VAL A 161 -2.00 9.58 11.23
CA VAL A 161 -3.27 8.85 11.21
C VAL A 161 -2.99 7.40 10.83
N GLY A 162 -3.08 6.50 11.82
CA GLY A 162 -2.52 5.16 11.79
C GLY A 162 -1.09 5.13 12.36
N PHE A 163 -0.75 4.05 13.09
CA PHE A 163 0.58 3.91 13.71
C PHE A 163 1.20 2.53 13.45
N GLY A 164 1.02 2.03 12.22
CA GLY A 164 1.65 0.83 11.70
C GLY A 164 3.15 1.00 11.41
N ARG A 165 3.75 0.06 10.68
CA ARG A 165 5.19 0.04 10.35
C ARG A 165 5.64 1.29 9.60
N ALA A 166 4.92 1.67 8.53
CA ALA A 166 5.25 2.87 7.74
C ALA A 166 5.19 4.15 8.59
N ALA A 167 4.13 4.33 9.38
CA ALA A 167 4.00 5.48 10.27
C ALA A 167 5.14 5.56 11.29
N ARG A 168 5.57 4.43 11.86
CA ARG A 168 6.71 4.38 12.77
C ARG A 168 8.03 4.75 12.08
N ALA A 169 8.23 4.31 10.82
CA ALA A 169 9.39 4.72 10.03
C ALA A 169 9.40 6.23 9.77
N VAL A 170 8.23 6.83 9.49
CA VAL A 170 8.07 8.29 9.38
C VAL A 170 8.36 8.98 10.71
N ALA A 171 7.84 8.46 11.83
CA ALA A 171 8.04 9.05 13.16
C ALA A 171 9.53 9.17 13.53
N VAL A 172 10.32 8.13 13.25
CA VAL A 172 11.78 8.14 13.48
C VAL A 172 12.44 9.28 12.69
N ARG A 173 12.10 9.44 11.42
CA ARG A 173 12.66 10.46 10.52
C ARG A 173 12.23 11.87 10.93
N ALA A 174 10.94 12.07 11.20
CA ALA A 174 10.40 13.36 11.61
C ALA A 174 11.05 13.88 12.90
N ARG A 175 11.30 13.00 13.87
CA ARG A 175 12.04 13.34 15.09
C ARG A 175 13.48 13.75 14.78
N GLY A 176 14.14 13.17 13.78
CA GLY A 176 15.44 13.59 13.29
C GLY A 176 15.45 15.04 12.77
N PHE A 177 14.32 15.53 12.28
CA PHE A 177 14.11 16.94 11.92
C PHE A 177 13.66 17.83 13.09
N GLY A 178 13.58 17.29 14.30
CA GLY A 178 13.18 18.01 15.51
C GLY A 178 11.68 18.21 15.67
N MET A 179 10.84 17.59 14.83
CA MET A 179 9.37 17.69 14.92
C MET A 179 8.85 16.99 16.18
N THR A 180 7.81 17.54 16.77
CA THR A 180 6.97 16.81 17.74
C THR A 180 6.10 15.83 16.95
N VAL A 181 6.00 14.56 17.40
CA VAL A 181 5.18 13.55 16.74
C VAL A 181 4.07 13.09 17.66
N ILE A 182 2.83 13.17 17.18
CA ILE A 182 1.64 12.58 17.80
C ILE A 182 1.02 11.59 16.83
N ALA A 183 0.33 10.56 17.31
CA ALA A 183 -0.32 9.61 16.43
C ALA A 183 -1.65 9.12 17.01
N HIS A 184 -2.60 8.81 16.12
CA HIS A 184 -3.88 8.19 16.45
C HIS A 184 -3.99 6.85 15.75
N ASP A 185 -4.15 5.79 16.52
CA ASP A 185 -4.48 4.45 16.05
C ASP A 185 -5.25 3.72 17.16
N PRO A 186 -6.53 3.38 16.94
CA PRO A 186 -7.35 2.69 17.96
C PRO A 186 -6.93 1.23 18.16
N LEU A 187 -6.16 0.64 17.24
CA LEU A 187 -5.79 -0.77 17.23
C LEU A 187 -4.41 -1.04 17.84
N VAL A 188 -3.61 0.01 18.05
CA VAL A 188 -2.25 -0.09 18.57
C VAL A 188 -2.24 0.20 20.07
N ASP A 189 -1.52 -0.59 20.84
CA ASP A 189 -1.41 -0.45 22.30
C ASP A 189 -0.51 0.72 22.74
N ASP A 190 -0.70 1.17 23.98
CA ASP A 190 0.06 2.30 24.54
C ASP A 190 1.56 1.99 24.68
N ALA A 191 1.94 0.71 24.84
CA ALA A 191 3.33 0.32 24.97
C ALA A 191 4.09 0.55 23.65
N THR A 192 3.44 0.31 22.51
CA THR A 192 3.99 0.58 21.17
C THR A 192 4.23 2.08 20.95
N PHE A 193 3.28 2.94 21.34
CA PHE A 193 3.48 4.41 21.29
C PHE A 193 4.63 4.85 22.19
N ALA A 194 4.68 4.35 23.42
CA ALA A 194 5.73 4.68 24.37
C ALA A 194 7.11 4.25 23.90
N ALA A 195 7.23 3.03 23.34
CA ALA A 195 8.48 2.50 22.79
C ALA A 195 9.00 3.35 21.62
N ALA A 196 8.10 3.88 20.80
CA ALA A 196 8.45 4.77 19.69
C ALA A 196 8.73 6.22 20.15
N GLY A 197 8.44 6.57 21.42
CA GLY A 197 8.55 7.93 21.93
C GLY A 197 7.59 8.90 21.22
N VAL A 198 6.37 8.42 20.89
CA VAL A 198 5.31 9.17 20.21
C VAL A 198 4.15 9.35 21.18
N THR A 199 3.56 10.54 21.21
CA THR A 199 2.38 10.81 22.03
C THR A 199 1.14 10.26 21.33
N ARG A 200 0.35 9.44 22.03
CA ARG A 200 -0.94 8.97 21.53
C ARG A 200 -2.00 10.07 21.62
N ALA A 201 -2.67 10.36 20.53
CA ALA A 201 -3.92 11.11 20.51
C ALA A 201 -5.09 10.12 20.70
N ALA A 202 -5.94 10.35 21.68
CA ALA A 202 -7.07 9.46 21.95
C ALA A 202 -8.10 9.47 20.82
N GLU A 203 -8.39 10.65 20.28
CA GLU A 203 -9.35 10.86 19.22
C GLU A 203 -8.66 11.42 17.97
N LEU A 204 -9.17 11.06 16.79
CA LEU A 204 -8.69 11.60 15.51
C LEU A 204 -8.82 13.12 15.46
N ALA A 205 -9.95 13.65 15.94
CA ALA A 205 -10.22 15.09 15.97
C ALA A 205 -9.16 15.87 16.74
N ASP A 206 -8.70 15.34 17.88
CA ASP A 206 -7.65 15.98 18.70
C ASP A 206 -6.32 16.04 17.93
N LEU A 207 -5.97 14.98 17.21
CA LEU A 207 -4.79 14.94 16.36
C LEU A 207 -4.86 16.00 15.25
N LEU A 208 -6.00 16.06 14.52
CA LEU A 208 -6.19 16.97 13.41
C LEU A 208 -6.11 18.43 13.86
N ALA A 209 -6.72 18.76 15.01
CA ALA A 209 -6.68 20.11 15.57
C ALA A 209 -5.31 20.52 16.11
N ALA A 210 -4.48 19.57 16.51
CA ALA A 210 -3.16 19.86 17.12
C ALA A 210 -2.02 19.96 16.08
N ALA A 211 -2.12 19.24 14.96
CA ALA A 211 -1.02 19.07 14.02
C ALA A 211 -0.92 20.19 12.98
N GLU A 212 0.32 20.63 12.69
CA GLU A 212 0.64 21.47 11.54
C GLU A 212 0.84 20.65 10.25
N VAL A 213 1.20 19.38 10.40
CA VAL A 213 1.31 18.43 9.28
C VAL A 213 0.57 17.17 9.69
N VAL A 214 -0.31 16.68 8.83
CA VAL A 214 -1.00 15.40 9.02
C VAL A 214 -0.56 14.44 7.93
N SER A 215 -0.18 13.21 8.31
CA SER A 215 0.18 12.16 7.37
C SER A 215 -0.66 10.92 7.60
N VAL A 216 -1.23 10.37 6.50
CA VAL A 216 -2.18 9.27 6.54
C VAL A 216 -1.49 7.95 6.23
N HIS A 217 -1.67 6.95 7.13
CA HIS A 217 -1.00 5.66 7.09
C HIS A 217 -1.93 4.47 7.42
N VAL A 218 -3.22 4.64 7.21
CA VAL A 218 -4.20 3.55 7.39
C VAL A 218 -4.47 2.83 6.08
N PRO A 219 -4.80 1.52 6.09
CA PRO A 219 -5.24 0.80 4.89
C PRO A 219 -6.60 1.34 4.41
N LEU A 220 -6.93 1.13 3.14
CA LEU A 220 -8.26 1.40 2.61
C LEU A 220 -9.16 0.18 2.83
N VAL A 221 -10.07 0.31 3.78
CA VAL A 221 -11.14 -0.63 4.09
C VAL A 221 -12.46 0.14 4.22
N GLN A 222 -13.58 -0.55 4.43
CA GLN A 222 -14.89 0.12 4.53
C GLN A 222 -14.91 1.21 5.63
N SER A 223 -14.32 0.96 6.78
CA SER A 223 -14.29 1.90 7.92
C SER A 223 -13.30 3.06 7.76
N THR A 224 -12.36 2.97 6.82
CA THR A 224 -11.38 4.03 6.54
C THR A 224 -11.61 4.73 5.20
N ARG A 225 -12.61 4.31 4.43
CA ARG A 225 -12.99 5.02 3.22
C ARG A 225 -13.50 6.42 3.57
N HIS A 226 -12.87 7.45 2.96
CA HIS A 226 -13.14 8.85 3.24
C HIS A 226 -13.06 9.20 4.74
N LEU A 227 -12.15 8.52 5.45
CA LEU A 227 -11.87 8.81 6.86
C LEU A 227 -11.50 10.28 7.09
N ILE A 228 -10.86 10.89 6.11
CA ILE A 228 -10.58 12.33 6.06
C ILE A 228 -11.55 12.94 5.04
N GLY A 229 -12.74 13.26 5.49
CA GLY A 229 -13.78 13.93 4.72
C GLY A 229 -13.82 15.44 4.99
N ALA A 230 -14.90 16.09 4.56
CA ALA A 230 -15.07 17.53 4.73
C ALA A 230 -15.06 17.97 6.20
N GLU A 231 -15.64 17.15 7.10
CA GLU A 231 -15.70 17.45 8.54
C GLU A 231 -14.29 17.38 9.15
N GLU A 232 -13.50 16.35 8.82
CA GLU A 232 -12.13 16.18 9.31
C GLU A 232 -11.19 17.24 8.72
N LEU A 233 -11.34 17.56 7.43
CA LEU A 233 -10.59 18.65 6.80
C LEU A 233 -10.86 19.99 7.50
N ALA A 234 -12.07 20.26 7.92
CA ALA A 234 -12.42 21.48 8.66
C ALA A 234 -11.75 21.57 10.05
N LEU A 235 -11.36 20.44 10.66
CA LEU A 235 -10.63 20.42 11.91
C LEU A 235 -9.15 20.75 11.78
N LEU A 236 -8.59 20.65 10.57
CA LEU A 236 -7.20 20.99 10.31
C LEU A 236 -6.96 22.48 10.59
N ARG A 237 -5.79 22.79 11.10
CA ARG A 237 -5.37 24.18 11.35
C ARG A 237 -5.20 24.98 10.05
N ASP A 238 -5.43 26.27 10.11
CA ASP A 238 -5.10 27.16 9.00
C ASP A 238 -3.60 27.05 8.67
N GLY A 239 -3.30 26.88 7.40
CA GLY A 239 -1.95 26.65 6.90
C GLY A 239 -1.40 25.23 7.16
N ALA A 240 -2.21 24.28 7.61
CA ALA A 240 -1.80 22.89 7.77
C ALA A 240 -1.50 22.21 6.42
N PHE A 241 -0.62 21.21 6.47
CA PHE A 241 -0.28 20.35 5.33
C PHE A 241 -0.85 18.94 5.54
N LEU A 242 -1.37 18.34 4.47
CA LEU A 242 -1.86 16.95 4.49
C LEU A 242 -1.03 16.09 3.52
N VAL A 243 -0.57 14.94 3.98
CA VAL A 243 0.23 14.00 3.19
C VAL A 243 -0.43 12.63 3.18
N ASN A 244 -0.48 11.98 2.01
CA ASN A 244 -1.00 10.62 1.88
C ASN A 244 -0.09 9.76 1.00
N THR A 245 0.48 8.73 1.60
CA THR A 245 1.28 7.67 0.95
C THR A 245 0.66 6.28 1.21
N SER A 246 -0.63 6.24 1.60
CA SER A 246 -1.33 4.99 1.89
C SER A 246 -2.23 4.55 0.72
N ARG A 247 -3.45 5.05 0.67
CA ARG A 247 -4.41 4.83 -0.44
C ARG A 247 -5.25 6.10 -0.66
N GLY A 248 -5.52 6.45 -1.91
CA GLY A 248 -6.26 7.66 -2.27
C GLY A 248 -7.63 7.74 -1.62
N GLY A 249 -8.41 6.66 -1.66
CA GLY A 249 -9.77 6.62 -1.14
C GLY A 249 -9.90 6.72 0.39
N VAL A 250 -8.81 6.89 1.14
CA VAL A 250 -8.87 7.23 2.57
C VAL A 250 -9.22 8.70 2.77
N ILE A 251 -8.91 9.55 1.80
CA ILE A 251 -9.27 10.96 1.79
C ILE A 251 -10.39 11.15 0.77
N ASP A 252 -11.43 11.91 1.11
CA ASP A 252 -12.39 12.42 0.12
C ASP A 252 -11.68 13.44 -0.76
N GLN A 253 -11.29 13.02 -1.96
CA GLN A 253 -10.48 13.82 -2.87
C GLN A 253 -11.23 15.07 -3.37
N ARG A 254 -12.56 15.00 -3.50
CA ARG A 254 -13.40 16.15 -3.85
C ARG A 254 -13.43 17.19 -2.74
N ALA A 255 -13.62 16.74 -1.51
CA ALA A 255 -13.62 17.62 -0.34
C ALA A 255 -12.23 18.27 -0.18
N LEU A 256 -11.15 17.50 -0.38
CA LEU A 256 -9.79 18.02 -0.33
C LEU A 256 -9.54 19.10 -1.39
N ALA A 257 -9.93 18.85 -2.64
CA ALA A 257 -9.77 19.84 -3.72
C ALA A 257 -10.57 21.13 -3.45
N ALA A 258 -11.79 21.01 -2.92
CA ALA A 258 -12.60 22.15 -2.52
C ALA A 258 -11.95 22.93 -1.37
N GLU A 259 -11.39 22.25 -0.37
CA GLU A 259 -10.72 22.87 0.77
C GLU A 259 -9.43 23.61 0.34
N LEU A 260 -8.63 23.00 -0.54
CA LEU A 260 -7.43 23.66 -1.11
C LEU A 260 -7.79 24.92 -1.90
N ALA A 261 -8.91 24.92 -2.63
CA ALA A 261 -9.35 26.08 -3.39
C ALA A 261 -9.71 27.29 -2.51
N THR A 262 -10.00 27.08 -1.21
CA THR A 262 -10.21 28.20 -0.26
C THR A 262 -8.91 28.90 0.13
N GLY A 263 -7.76 28.27 -0.08
CA GLY A 263 -6.45 28.77 0.36
C GLY A 263 -6.21 28.64 1.87
N ARG A 264 -7.08 27.91 2.61
CA ARG A 264 -6.92 27.74 4.06
C ARG A 264 -5.81 26.74 4.40
N LEU A 265 -5.70 25.66 3.63
CA LEU A 265 -4.60 24.70 3.81
C LEU A 265 -3.29 25.21 3.21
N GLY A 266 -2.19 24.87 3.85
CA GLY A 266 -0.85 25.17 3.38
C GLY A 266 -0.49 24.42 2.09
N GLY A 267 -0.99 23.24 1.89
CA GLY A 267 -0.74 22.41 0.72
C GLY A 267 -0.85 20.92 1.02
N VAL A 268 -0.65 20.12 -0.02
CA VAL A 268 -0.73 18.65 0.08
C VAL A 268 0.45 17.95 -0.59
N GLY A 269 0.80 16.77 -0.07
CA GLY A 269 1.72 15.82 -0.69
C GLY A 269 1.01 14.49 -0.89
N LEU A 270 0.72 14.11 -2.14
CA LEU A 270 -0.06 12.91 -2.44
C LEU A 270 0.73 11.99 -3.37
N ASP A 271 1.02 10.80 -2.90
CA ASP A 271 1.57 9.71 -3.73
C ASP A 271 0.47 8.86 -4.36
N VAL A 272 -0.74 8.94 -3.80
CA VAL A 272 -1.89 8.15 -4.19
C VAL A 272 -3.13 9.02 -4.39
N LEU A 273 -3.98 8.63 -5.36
CA LEU A 273 -5.24 9.29 -5.70
C LEU A 273 -6.39 8.28 -5.68
N GLU A 274 -7.63 8.74 -5.62
CA GLU A 274 -8.79 7.85 -5.66
C GLU A 274 -8.89 7.06 -6.97
N GLN A 275 -8.53 7.71 -8.06
CA GLN A 275 -8.38 7.08 -9.38
C GLN A 275 -6.93 7.17 -9.84
N GLU A 276 -6.36 6.04 -10.18
CA GLU A 276 -4.98 5.91 -10.69
C GLU A 276 -4.98 5.14 -12.03
N PRO A 277 -4.52 5.75 -13.13
CA PRO A 277 -4.12 7.16 -13.27
C PRO A 277 -5.32 8.12 -13.12
N PRO A 278 -5.06 9.38 -12.70
CA PRO A 278 -6.12 10.38 -12.55
C PRO A 278 -6.73 10.79 -13.89
N ALA A 279 -7.99 11.18 -13.84
CA ALA A 279 -8.65 11.79 -14.99
C ALA A 279 -7.97 13.13 -15.37
N ALA A 280 -8.02 13.49 -16.66
CA ALA A 280 -7.33 14.69 -17.15
C ALA A 280 -7.89 16.02 -16.57
N ASP A 281 -9.12 15.98 -16.08
CA ASP A 281 -9.83 17.10 -15.46
C ASP A 281 -9.79 17.08 -13.92
N GLU A 282 -8.96 16.20 -13.32
CA GLU A 282 -8.77 16.15 -11.88
C GLU A 282 -8.26 17.49 -11.32
N PRO A 283 -9.01 18.15 -10.41
CA PRO A 283 -8.66 19.50 -9.95
C PRO A 283 -7.29 19.59 -9.27
N LEU A 284 -6.85 18.54 -8.59
CA LEU A 284 -5.55 18.50 -7.91
C LEU A 284 -4.37 18.62 -8.88
N LEU A 285 -4.53 18.22 -10.15
CA LEU A 285 -3.48 18.33 -11.17
C LEU A 285 -3.12 19.79 -11.49
N SER A 286 -4.06 20.71 -11.30
CA SER A 286 -3.87 22.15 -11.52
C SER A 286 -3.55 22.93 -10.24
N CYS A 287 -3.59 22.28 -9.07
CA CYS A 287 -3.32 22.93 -7.80
C CYS A 287 -1.81 23.18 -7.61
N GLU A 288 -1.40 24.44 -7.50
CA GLU A 288 0.01 24.81 -7.31
C GLU A 288 0.59 24.33 -5.98
N ASP A 289 -0.26 24.19 -4.95
CA ASP A 289 0.12 23.77 -3.61
C ASP A 289 0.03 22.24 -3.41
N ALA A 290 -0.22 21.48 -4.49
CA ALA A 290 -0.16 20.03 -4.50
C ALA A 290 1.20 19.55 -5.04
N VAL A 291 1.85 18.67 -4.27
CA VAL A 291 3.00 17.88 -4.70
C VAL A 291 2.50 16.46 -4.94
N LEU A 292 2.57 16.00 -6.19
CA LEU A 292 2.01 14.72 -6.61
C LEU A 292 3.11 13.80 -7.10
N THR A 293 3.04 12.52 -6.72
CA THR A 293 3.91 11.44 -7.22
C THR A 293 3.05 10.25 -7.64
N PRO A 294 3.48 9.43 -8.64
CA PRO A 294 2.62 8.45 -9.28
C PRO A 294 2.69 7.08 -8.57
N HIS A 295 2.28 7.02 -7.30
CA HIS A 295 2.25 5.81 -6.46
C HIS A 295 3.63 5.14 -6.42
N THR A 296 4.66 5.90 -6.03
CA THR A 296 6.07 5.48 -6.06
C THR A 296 6.71 5.45 -4.67
N ALA A 297 5.95 5.68 -3.61
CA ALA A 297 6.49 5.72 -2.26
C ALA A 297 7.16 4.42 -1.82
N PHE A 298 6.83 3.30 -2.48
CA PHE A 298 7.43 1.99 -2.24
C PHE A 298 8.76 1.78 -2.97
N LEU A 299 9.12 2.61 -3.96
CA LEU A 299 10.09 2.29 -5.00
C LEU A 299 11.54 2.50 -4.56
N SER A 300 12.29 1.43 -4.49
CA SER A 300 13.77 1.39 -4.49
C SER A 300 14.23 0.12 -5.24
N VAL A 301 15.52 0.02 -5.50
CA VAL A 301 16.10 -1.22 -6.05
C VAL A 301 15.90 -2.36 -5.05
N GLU A 302 16.12 -2.09 -3.78
CA GLU A 302 16.04 -3.04 -2.67
C GLU A 302 14.60 -3.50 -2.44
N SER A 303 13.63 -2.60 -2.47
CA SER A 303 12.21 -2.95 -2.28
C SER A 303 11.69 -3.80 -3.44
N LEU A 304 12.07 -3.49 -4.68
CA LEU A 304 11.70 -4.30 -5.85
C LEU A 304 12.28 -5.70 -5.80
N GLU A 305 13.55 -5.83 -5.43
CA GLU A 305 14.18 -7.15 -5.25
C GLU A 305 13.50 -7.94 -4.13
N LEU A 306 13.20 -7.28 -3.02
CA LEU A 306 12.59 -7.92 -1.86
C LEU A 306 11.14 -8.38 -2.14
N VAL A 307 10.32 -7.56 -2.81
CA VAL A 307 8.94 -7.92 -3.14
C VAL A 307 8.87 -9.11 -4.10
N GLN A 308 9.72 -9.12 -5.15
CA GLN A 308 9.79 -10.23 -6.10
C GLN A 308 10.30 -11.52 -5.44
N THR A 309 11.35 -11.41 -4.61
CA THR A 309 11.91 -12.55 -3.87
C THR A 309 10.87 -13.18 -2.93
N ARG A 310 10.16 -12.37 -2.15
CA ARG A 310 9.11 -12.87 -1.25
C ARG A 310 7.95 -13.49 -2.00
N ALA A 311 7.47 -12.82 -3.04
CA ALA A 311 6.37 -13.31 -3.87
C ALA A 311 6.72 -14.66 -4.52
N GLY A 312 7.92 -14.77 -5.14
CA GLY A 312 8.40 -16.02 -5.71
C GLY A 312 8.52 -17.16 -4.69
N ALA A 313 9.06 -16.85 -3.50
CA ALA A 313 9.19 -17.80 -2.42
C ALA A 313 7.83 -18.29 -1.88
N GLU A 314 6.84 -17.40 -1.71
CA GLU A 314 5.50 -17.76 -1.25
C GLU A 314 4.77 -18.68 -2.24
N VAL A 315 4.83 -18.35 -3.53
CA VAL A 315 4.25 -19.19 -4.59
C VAL A 315 4.94 -20.55 -4.61
N ALA A 316 6.27 -20.60 -4.58
CA ALA A 316 7.02 -21.84 -4.54
C ALA A 316 6.63 -22.72 -3.34
N ARG A 317 6.48 -22.13 -2.16
CA ARG A 317 6.05 -22.80 -0.92
C ARG A 317 4.69 -23.47 -1.08
N VAL A 318 3.70 -22.75 -1.59
CA VAL A 318 2.36 -23.32 -1.80
C VAL A 318 2.37 -24.42 -2.85
N LEU A 319 3.11 -24.24 -3.94
CA LEU A 319 3.18 -25.25 -5.01
C LEU A 319 3.89 -26.53 -4.58
N THR A 320 4.78 -26.47 -3.58
CA THR A 320 5.40 -27.66 -2.94
C THR A 320 4.55 -28.27 -1.85
N GLY A 321 3.36 -27.75 -1.56
CA GLY A 321 2.41 -28.29 -0.59
C GLY A 321 2.60 -27.77 0.84
N GLU A 322 3.42 -26.73 1.03
CA GLU A 322 3.58 -26.04 2.31
C GLU A 322 2.56 -24.91 2.45
N ALA A 323 2.22 -24.53 3.67
CA ALA A 323 1.41 -23.36 3.91
C ALA A 323 2.23 -22.07 3.69
N PRO A 324 1.61 -21.01 3.14
CA PRO A 324 2.30 -19.74 3.00
C PRO A 324 2.64 -19.10 4.36
N VAL A 325 3.72 -18.34 4.40
CA VAL A 325 4.13 -17.53 5.58
C VAL A 325 3.32 -16.23 5.64
N TYR A 326 3.13 -15.60 4.50
CA TYR A 326 2.40 -14.32 4.37
C TYR A 326 0.99 -14.53 3.79
N GLY A 327 0.37 -15.65 4.12
CA GLY A 327 -1.01 -15.95 3.70
C GLY A 327 -2.04 -15.28 4.59
N VAL A 328 -3.03 -14.62 3.98
CA VAL A 328 -4.07 -13.87 4.71
C VAL A 328 -5.31 -14.70 5.00
N ASN A 329 -5.47 -15.85 4.37
CA ASN A 329 -6.66 -16.74 4.50
C ASN A 329 -6.29 -18.20 4.83
N VAL A 330 -5.14 -18.42 5.44
CA VAL A 330 -4.59 -19.77 5.68
C VAL A 330 -5.52 -20.66 6.49
N ALA A 331 -6.16 -20.14 7.54
CA ALA A 331 -7.09 -20.88 8.37
C ALA A 331 -8.32 -21.37 7.56
N GLY A 332 -8.92 -20.46 6.78
CA GLY A 332 -10.10 -20.79 5.97
C GLY A 332 -9.86 -21.82 4.89
N VAL A 333 -8.66 -21.83 4.29
CA VAL A 333 -8.29 -22.81 3.24
C VAL A 333 -7.93 -24.18 3.82
N ARG A 334 -7.22 -24.23 4.96
CA ARG A 334 -6.81 -25.50 5.61
C ARG A 334 -7.96 -26.34 6.14
N ASP A 335 -8.97 -25.69 6.66
CA ASP A 335 -10.10 -26.39 7.30
C ASP A 335 -11.10 -26.98 6.30
N GLY A 336 -10.88 -26.82 5.00
CA GLY A 336 -11.74 -27.37 3.95
C GLY A 336 -13.20 -26.88 4.04
N ARG A 337 -13.44 -25.78 4.71
CA ARG A 337 -14.77 -25.19 4.92
C ARG A 337 -15.23 -24.48 3.68
N THR A 338 -15.84 -25.20 2.79
CA THR A 338 -16.77 -24.67 1.82
C THR A 338 -18.06 -24.30 2.59
N GLY A 339 -18.28 -22.99 2.82
CA GLY A 339 -19.54 -22.48 3.36
C GLY A 339 -19.54 -22.23 4.87
N ASP A 340 -19.92 -21.03 5.25
CA ASP A 340 -20.28 -20.47 6.56
C ASP A 340 -19.21 -19.88 7.49
N GLY A 341 -17.98 -19.77 7.04
CA GLY A 341 -16.90 -19.10 7.80
C GLY A 341 -16.02 -18.25 6.90
N ALA A 342 -16.58 -17.55 5.93
CA ALA A 342 -15.84 -16.57 5.14
C ALA A 342 -15.25 -15.51 6.08
N ALA A 343 -13.94 -15.29 5.99
CA ALA A 343 -13.29 -14.14 6.62
C ALA A 343 -14.09 -12.90 6.21
N GLY A 344 -14.76 -12.29 7.18
CA GLY A 344 -15.52 -11.08 6.96
C GLY A 344 -14.56 -9.91 6.72
N PRO A 345 -15.05 -8.76 6.24
CA PRO A 345 -14.23 -7.55 6.12
C PRO A 345 -13.51 -7.18 7.43
N ASP A 346 -14.02 -7.64 8.58
CA ASP A 346 -13.42 -7.43 9.90
C ASP A 346 -12.23 -8.37 10.17
N ASP A 347 -12.16 -9.55 9.55
CA ASP A 347 -11.00 -10.45 9.68
C ASP A 347 -9.78 -9.95 8.93
N VAL A 348 -9.98 -9.23 7.84
CA VAL A 348 -8.90 -8.49 7.16
C VAL A 348 -8.37 -7.37 8.07
N ALA A 349 -9.23 -6.71 8.84
CA ALA A 349 -8.82 -5.71 9.83
C ALA A 349 -8.02 -6.34 11.00
N LEU A 350 -8.35 -7.57 11.42
CA LEU A 350 -7.58 -8.33 12.40
C LEU A 350 -6.17 -8.69 11.90
N PHE A 351 -6.05 -9.02 10.62
CA PHE A 351 -4.76 -9.30 9.98
C PHE A 351 -3.80 -8.09 10.04
N TRP A 352 -4.34 -6.86 9.90
CA TRP A 352 -3.55 -5.63 10.03
C TRP A 352 -3.12 -5.31 11.48
N ARG A 353 -3.67 -6.00 12.49
CA ARG A 353 -3.25 -5.86 13.90
C ARG A 353 -1.92 -6.56 14.20
N GLU A 354 -1.65 -7.67 13.53
CA GLU A 354 -0.47 -8.51 13.81
C GLU A 354 0.70 -8.22 12.86
N ASN A 355 0.45 -7.55 11.75
CA ASN A 355 1.40 -7.21 10.71
C ASN A 355 1.54 -5.70 10.50
#